data_ace4549017dd6e5eafa7ffc5cc6728b9
#
_entry.id   ace4549017dd6e5eafa7ffc5cc6728b9
#
_cell.length_a   1.000
_cell.length_b   1.000
_cell.length_c   1.000
_cell.angle_alpha   90.00
_cell.angle_beta   90.00
_cell.angle_gamma   90.00
#
_symmetry.space_group_name_H-M   'P 1'
#
loop_
_entity.id
_entity.type
_entity.pdbx_description
1 polymer ?
#
loop_
_entity_poly.entity_id
_entity_poly.type
_entity_poly.pdbx_seq_one_letter_code
_entity_poly.pdbx_strand_id
1 'polypeptide(L)'
;SSVDCVNPVNAMLVEAENVLLTIDRPDTKICVMRLGGIYGPGRDMVSMIKQAAGEQIPKNGNDVPAWSGIFDITNGVSFAFNNQLVGTYNLVDDMQLSRRELSNEICDIDGLPPVIWANENSPGARAMNAKVSNEKIKLEGFRLSSPSMLLPTPV
;
A
#
# COMPACT_ATOMS: atom_id res chain seq x y z
N SER A 1 -11.04 0.79 8.83
CA SER A 1 -10.49 2.15 8.58
C SER A 1 -11.53 2.96 7.82
N SER A 2 -11.86 4.16 8.33
CA SER A 2 -12.73 5.09 7.63
C SER A 2 -12.04 5.56 6.34
N VAL A 3 -12.75 5.50 5.21
CA VAL A 3 -12.26 6.05 3.94
C VAL A 3 -12.65 7.52 3.89
N ASP A 4 -11.72 8.39 3.49
CA ASP A 4 -12.02 9.79 3.23
C ASP A 4 -12.91 9.91 2.00
N CYS A 5 -14.21 10.14 2.24
CA CYS A 5 -15.24 10.28 1.19
C CYS A 5 -15.35 11.71 0.63
N VAL A 6 -14.53 12.66 1.08
CA VAL A 6 -14.52 14.03 0.50
C VAL A 6 -13.94 13.99 -0.93
N ASN A 7 -13.05 13.05 -1.21
CA ASN A 7 -12.55 12.85 -2.57
C ASN A 7 -13.57 12.06 -3.42
N PRO A 8 -14.04 12.60 -4.56
CA PRO A 8 -15.05 11.94 -5.42
C PRO A 8 -14.67 10.52 -5.85
N VAL A 9 -13.39 10.28 -6.12
CA VAL A 9 -12.89 8.94 -6.50
C VAL A 9 -13.04 7.96 -5.34
N ASN A 10 -12.69 8.38 -4.11
CA ASN A 10 -12.86 7.54 -2.93
C ASN A 10 -14.32 7.25 -2.63
N ALA A 11 -15.21 8.26 -2.79
CA ALA A 11 -16.64 8.10 -2.63
C ALA A 11 -17.20 7.05 -3.61
N MET A 12 -16.81 7.13 -4.88
CA MET A 12 -17.21 6.16 -5.92
C MET A 12 -16.71 4.74 -5.60
N LEU A 13 -15.47 4.59 -5.12
CA LEU A 13 -14.94 3.28 -4.73
C LEU A 13 -15.70 2.69 -3.55
N VAL A 14 -16.03 3.50 -2.53
CA VAL A 14 -16.81 3.05 -1.38
C VAL A 14 -18.22 2.65 -1.81
N GLU A 15 -18.85 3.40 -2.71
CA GLU A 15 -20.16 3.04 -3.25
C GLU A 15 -20.11 1.71 -4.00
N ALA A 16 -19.12 1.50 -4.86
CA ALA A 16 -18.92 0.24 -5.57
C ALA A 16 -18.70 -0.94 -4.61
N GLU A 17 -17.89 -0.76 -3.56
CA GLU A 17 -17.71 -1.78 -2.52
C GLU A 17 -19.05 -2.11 -1.82
N ASN A 18 -19.82 -1.08 -1.44
CA ASN A 18 -21.11 -1.27 -0.80
C ASN A 18 -22.09 -2.04 -1.69
N VAL A 19 -22.20 -1.68 -2.97
CA VAL A 19 -23.03 -2.40 -3.94
C VAL A 19 -22.64 -3.87 -4.02
N LEU A 20 -21.35 -4.17 -4.13
CA LEU A 20 -20.86 -5.56 -4.16
C LEU A 20 -21.21 -6.31 -2.88
N LEU A 21 -20.99 -5.72 -1.70
CA LEU A 21 -21.22 -6.35 -0.41
C LEU A 21 -22.70 -6.55 -0.08
N THR A 22 -23.63 -5.90 -0.78
CA THR A 22 -25.09 -6.10 -0.65
C THR A 22 -25.63 -7.23 -1.53
N ILE A 23 -24.79 -7.83 -2.38
CA ILE A 23 -25.23 -8.97 -3.21
C ILE A 23 -25.50 -10.16 -2.30
N ASP A 24 -26.77 -10.50 -2.16
CA ASP A 24 -27.25 -11.66 -1.40
C ASP A 24 -27.61 -12.79 -2.36
N ARG A 25 -26.66 -13.69 -2.58
CA ARG A 25 -26.85 -14.93 -3.38
C ARG A 25 -26.26 -16.10 -2.63
N PRO A 26 -27.01 -17.20 -2.44
CA PRO A 26 -26.57 -18.34 -1.62
C PRO A 26 -25.21 -18.92 -2.02
N ASP A 27 -24.89 -18.89 -3.32
CA ASP A 27 -23.67 -19.51 -3.85
C ASP A 27 -22.57 -18.48 -4.17
N THR A 28 -22.72 -17.24 -3.74
CA THR A 28 -21.76 -16.15 -4.05
C THR A 28 -21.15 -15.61 -2.76
N LYS A 29 -19.82 -15.66 -2.67
CA LYS A 29 -19.05 -15.04 -1.58
C LYS A 29 -18.29 -13.84 -2.13
N ILE A 30 -18.49 -12.67 -1.54
CA ILE A 30 -17.84 -11.42 -1.95
C ILE A 30 -16.68 -11.11 -1.00
N CYS A 31 -15.49 -11.02 -1.55
CA CYS A 31 -14.30 -10.54 -0.86
C CYS A 31 -13.74 -9.32 -1.58
N VAL A 32 -13.66 -8.20 -0.89
CA VAL A 32 -13.08 -6.94 -1.39
C VAL A 32 -11.68 -6.81 -0.80
N MET A 33 -10.68 -6.67 -1.66
CA MET A 33 -9.30 -6.42 -1.25
C MET A 33 -8.91 -4.99 -1.57
N ARG A 34 -8.63 -4.19 -0.54
CA ARG A 34 -8.09 -2.84 -0.67
C ARG A 34 -6.58 -2.90 -0.70
N LEU A 35 -6.00 -2.41 -1.80
CA LEU A 35 -4.56 -2.40 -2.02
C LEU A 35 -3.98 -1.02 -1.72
N GLY A 36 -2.70 -0.99 -1.37
CA GLY A 36 -1.87 0.21 -1.32
C GLY A 36 -1.23 0.54 -2.66
N GLY A 37 -0.18 1.34 -2.65
CA GLY A 37 0.68 1.53 -3.81
C GLY A 37 1.34 0.21 -4.20
N ILE A 38 1.12 -0.27 -5.43
CA ILE A 38 1.64 -1.57 -5.87
C ILE A 38 3.11 -1.43 -6.24
N TYR A 39 3.94 -2.38 -5.79
CA TYR A 39 5.35 -2.49 -6.17
C TYR A 39 5.71 -3.94 -6.54
N GLY A 40 6.81 -4.11 -7.28
CA GLY A 40 7.33 -5.41 -7.70
C GLY A 40 7.91 -5.37 -9.11
N PRO A 41 8.05 -6.51 -9.81
CA PRO A 41 8.55 -6.57 -11.17
C PRO A 41 7.82 -5.59 -12.11
N GLY A 42 8.58 -4.77 -12.83
CA GLY A 42 8.04 -3.73 -13.71
C GLY A 42 7.65 -2.42 -13.00
N ARG A 43 7.64 -2.40 -11.67
CA ARG A 43 7.43 -1.19 -10.84
C ARG A 43 8.31 -1.24 -9.60
N ASP A 44 9.61 -1.18 -9.82
CA ASP A 44 10.62 -1.23 -8.77
C ASP A 44 10.73 0.14 -8.07
N MET A 45 10.01 0.26 -6.95
CA MET A 45 9.97 1.49 -6.15
C MET A 45 11.33 1.81 -5.52
N VAL A 46 12.12 0.80 -5.17
CA VAL A 46 13.46 0.98 -4.60
C VAL A 46 14.36 1.63 -5.65
N SER A 47 14.40 1.10 -6.86
CA SER A 47 15.16 1.70 -7.97
C SER A 47 14.70 3.12 -8.32
N MET A 48 13.39 3.39 -8.27
CA MET A 48 12.87 4.74 -8.50
C MET A 48 13.33 5.73 -7.43
N ILE A 49 13.37 5.32 -6.16
CA ILE A 49 13.86 6.16 -5.06
C ILE A 49 15.36 6.40 -5.19
N LYS A 50 16.15 5.38 -5.54
CA LYS A 50 17.60 5.53 -5.80
C LYS A 50 17.88 6.53 -6.92
N GLN A 51 17.07 6.56 -7.98
CA GLN A 51 17.19 7.54 -9.05
C GLN A 51 16.92 8.98 -8.59
N ALA A 52 16.17 9.17 -7.51
CA ALA A 52 15.90 10.47 -6.91
C ALA A 52 16.95 10.88 -5.86
N ALA A 53 17.98 10.06 -5.61
CA ALA A 53 19.03 10.37 -4.65
C ALA A 53 19.77 11.68 -5.02
N GLY A 54 19.87 12.61 -4.07
CA GLY A 54 20.44 13.94 -4.27
C GLY A 54 19.51 14.95 -4.97
N GLU A 55 18.36 14.50 -5.50
CA GLU A 55 17.41 15.38 -6.18
C GLU A 55 16.50 16.10 -5.19
N GLN A 56 16.06 17.29 -5.58
CA GLN A 56 15.12 18.10 -4.80
C GLN A 56 13.67 17.75 -5.16
N ILE A 57 12.90 17.25 -4.20
CA ILE A 57 11.50 16.91 -4.37
C ILE A 57 10.61 18.00 -3.74
N PRO A 58 9.65 18.60 -4.49
CA PRO A 58 8.80 19.68 -4.01
C PRO A 58 7.65 19.19 -3.11
N LYS A 59 7.95 18.31 -2.15
CA LYS A 59 7.05 17.76 -1.12
C LYS A 59 7.84 17.58 0.15
N ASN A 60 7.16 17.57 1.30
CA ASN A 60 7.85 17.41 2.59
C ASN A 60 8.21 15.94 2.93
N GLY A 61 7.67 14.97 2.20
CA GLY A 61 7.96 13.55 2.41
C GLY A 61 7.39 12.94 3.70
N ASN A 62 6.54 13.64 4.43
CA ASN A 62 6.02 13.17 5.73
C ASN A 62 4.79 12.25 5.60
N ASP A 63 4.22 12.12 4.39
CA ASP A 63 3.13 11.19 4.15
C ASP A 63 3.59 9.74 4.31
N VAL A 64 2.74 8.92 4.93
CA VAL A 64 2.94 7.49 5.16
C VAL A 64 2.03 6.71 4.22
N PRO A 65 2.51 6.32 3.02
CA PRO A 65 1.72 5.52 2.10
C PRO A 65 1.64 4.06 2.56
N ALA A 66 0.51 3.42 2.30
CA ALA A 66 0.44 1.96 2.36
C ALA A 66 0.95 1.36 1.06
N TRP A 67 1.63 0.22 1.12
CA TRP A 67 2.20 -0.47 -0.03
C TRP A 67 1.69 -1.91 -0.15
N SER A 68 1.69 -2.45 -1.35
CA SER A 68 1.29 -3.83 -1.62
C SER A 68 2.25 -4.45 -2.63
N GLY A 69 2.97 -5.50 -2.22
CA GLY A 69 3.84 -6.25 -3.12
C GLY A 69 3.03 -7.13 -4.07
N ILE A 70 3.42 -7.18 -5.35
CA ILE A 70 2.67 -7.93 -6.38
C ILE A 70 2.54 -9.43 -6.05
N PHE A 71 3.56 -10.03 -5.44
CA PHE A 71 3.52 -11.43 -5.04
C PHE A 71 2.52 -11.65 -3.90
N ASP A 72 2.46 -10.74 -2.92
CA ASP A 72 1.49 -10.82 -1.83
C ASP A 72 0.07 -10.56 -2.30
N ILE A 73 -0.11 -9.71 -3.34
CA ILE A 73 -1.41 -9.55 -3.99
C ILE A 73 -1.87 -10.89 -4.60
N THR A 74 -1.00 -11.54 -5.36
CA THR A 74 -1.31 -12.83 -6.01
C THR A 74 -1.62 -13.91 -4.97
N ASN A 75 -0.78 -14.02 -3.94
CA ASN A 75 -0.96 -14.95 -2.85
C ASN A 75 -2.23 -14.66 -2.04
N GLY A 76 -2.51 -13.38 -1.78
CA GLY A 76 -3.70 -12.93 -1.06
C GLY A 76 -5.00 -13.25 -1.79
N VAL A 77 -5.04 -13.06 -3.12
CA VAL A 77 -6.19 -13.46 -3.94
C VAL A 77 -6.41 -14.98 -3.89
N SER A 78 -5.33 -15.76 -4.07
CA SER A 78 -5.39 -17.22 -3.98
C SER A 78 -5.82 -17.68 -2.59
N PHE A 79 -5.29 -17.05 -1.52
CA PHE A 79 -5.66 -17.34 -0.14
C PHE A 79 -7.15 -17.05 0.12
N ALA A 80 -7.64 -15.89 -0.31
CA ALA A 80 -9.03 -15.53 -0.13
C ALA A 80 -9.99 -16.50 -0.85
N PHE A 81 -9.64 -16.89 -2.07
CA PHE A 81 -10.41 -17.87 -2.83
C PHE A 81 -10.46 -19.23 -2.13
N ASN A 82 -9.31 -19.78 -1.75
CA ASN A 82 -9.20 -21.10 -1.12
C ASN A 82 -9.87 -21.15 0.26
N ASN A 83 -9.82 -20.06 1.03
CA ASN A 83 -10.43 -19.96 2.36
C ASN A 83 -11.84 -19.36 2.33
N GLN A 84 -12.37 -19.06 1.14
CA GLN A 84 -13.71 -18.51 0.95
C GLN A 84 -13.97 -17.26 1.80
N LEU A 85 -13.00 -16.34 1.86
CA LEU A 85 -13.11 -15.14 2.65
C LEU A 85 -14.27 -14.25 2.20
N VAL A 86 -14.92 -13.59 3.16
CA VAL A 86 -16.05 -12.68 2.92
C VAL A 86 -15.81 -11.35 3.59
N GLY A 87 -16.20 -10.27 2.91
CA GLY A 87 -16.10 -8.92 3.42
C GLY A 87 -14.88 -8.17 2.90
N THR A 88 -14.48 -7.11 3.59
CA THR A 88 -13.40 -6.22 3.14
C THR A 88 -12.12 -6.43 3.94
N TYR A 89 -11.00 -6.56 3.24
CA TYR A 89 -9.65 -6.74 3.78
C TYR A 89 -8.68 -5.74 3.17
N ASN A 90 -7.79 -5.19 4.00
CA ASN A 90 -6.64 -4.45 3.49
C ASN A 90 -5.51 -5.45 3.24
N LEU A 91 -5.02 -5.47 2.01
CA LEU A 91 -3.88 -6.29 1.60
C LEU A 91 -2.69 -5.38 1.33
N VAL A 92 -2.04 -4.98 2.40
CA VAL A 92 -0.87 -4.10 2.41
C VAL A 92 0.27 -4.75 3.18
N ASP A 93 1.51 -4.31 2.93
CA ASP A 93 2.67 -4.77 3.69
C ASP A 93 2.71 -4.19 5.12
N ASP A 94 3.74 -4.57 5.89
CA ASP A 94 3.90 -4.12 7.28
C ASP A 94 4.67 -2.81 7.40
N MET A 95 5.13 -2.25 6.28
CA MET A 95 5.94 -1.06 6.27
C MET A 95 5.10 0.19 6.58
N GLN A 96 5.47 0.90 7.63
CA GLN A 96 4.79 2.08 8.14
C GLN A 96 5.70 3.32 8.12
N LEU A 97 6.57 3.41 7.11
CA LEU A 97 7.52 4.51 6.94
C LEU A 97 6.91 5.64 6.13
N SER A 98 7.24 6.88 6.49
CA SER A 98 7.02 8.03 5.62
C SER A 98 7.92 7.91 4.37
N ARG A 99 7.57 8.66 3.33
CA ARG A 99 8.40 8.69 2.11
C ARG A 99 9.82 9.17 2.39
N ARG A 100 9.97 10.11 3.33
CA ARG A 100 11.28 10.61 3.78
C ARG A 100 12.08 9.51 4.46
N GLU A 101 11.48 8.82 5.44
CA GLU A 101 12.15 7.71 6.14
C GLU A 101 12.54 6.60 5.18
N LEU A 102 11.60 6.16 4.32
CA LEU A 102 11.87 5.13 3.31
C LEU A 102 13.02 5.52 2.38
N SER A 103 13.03 6.76 1.87
CA SER A 103 14.11 7.22 0.98
C SER A 103 15.45 7.30 1.70
N ASN A 104 15.46 7.73 2.96
CA ASN A 104 16.68 7.76 3.76
C ASN A 104 17.24 6.36 3.96
N GLU A 105 16.41 5.39 4.38
CA GLU A 105 16.86 4.00 4.55
C GLU A 105 17.44 3.41 3.26
N ILE A 106 16.78 3.64 2.11
CA ILE A 106 17.27 3.14 0.82
C ILE A 106 18.59 3.80 0.43
N CYS A 107 18.71 5.12 0.60
CA CYS A 107 19.95 5.84 0.28
C CYS A 107 21.10 5.41 1.21
N ASP A 108 20.84 5.25 2.51
CA ASP A 108 21.83 4.85 3.49
C ASP A 108 22.37 3.44 3.22
N ILE A 109 21.50 2.49 2.87
CA ILE A 109 21.91 1.11 2.53
C ILE A 109 22.91 1.08 1.36
N ASP A 110 22.68 1.93 0.35
CA ASP A 110 23.51 1.96 -0.86
C ASP A 110 24.62 3.04 -0.83
N GLY A 111 24.76 3.79 0.25
CA GLY A 111 25.72 4.90 0.36
C GLY A 111 25.45 6.04 -0.62
N LEU A 112 24.20 6.28 -0.98
CA LEU A 112 23.77 7.34 -1.88
C LEU A 112 23.48 8.63 -1.12
N PRO A 113 23.57 9.81 -1.77
CA PRO A 113 23.15 11.06 -1.16
C PRO A 113 21.65 11.04 -0.86
N PRO A 114 21.19 11.62 0.27
CA PRO A 114 19.77 11.60 0.62
C PRO A 114 18.93 12.38 -0.39
N VAL A 115 17.68 11.98 -0.54
CA VAL A 115 16.68 12.76 -1.28
C VAL A 115 16.40 14.06 -0.52
N ILE A 116 16.42 15.20 -1.22
CA ILE A 116 16.22 16.52 -0.62
C ILE A 116 14.73 16.87 -0.67
N TRP A 117 14.06 16.68 0.46
CA TRP A 117 12.63 16.99 0.61
C TRP A 117 12.42 18.47 0.98
N ALA A 118 11.39 19.10 0.40
CA ALA A 118 10.98 20.44 0.80
C ALA A 118 10.50 20.48 2.26
N ASN A 119 10.47 21.65 2.88
CA ASN A 119 9.94 21.84 4.24
C ASN A 119 8.41 21.72 4.28
N GLU A 120 7.74 22.14 3.22
CA GLU A 120 6.28 22.13 3.09
C GLU A 120 5.85 21.41 1.83
N ASN A 121 4.61 20.93 1.82
CA ASN A 121 4.03 20.38 0.62
C ASN A 121 3.63 21.50 -0.35
N SER A 122 3.74 21.23 -1.65
CA SER A 122 3.16 22.10 -2.67
C SER A 122 1.64 22.26 -2.42
N PRO A 123 1.05 23.42 -2.74
CA PRO A 123 -0.38 23.62 -2.63
C PRO A 123 -1.18 22.53 -3.35
N GLY A 124 -2.18 21.94 -2.70
CA GLY A 124 -3.00 20.87 -3.23
C GLY A 124 -2.38 19.46 -3.14
N ALA A 125 -1.21 19.30 -2.53
CA ALA A 125 -0.64 17.99 -2.27
C ALA A 125 -1.53 17.18 -1.31
N ARG A 126 -1.85 15.93 -1.70
CA ARG A 126 -2.66 15.02 -0.91
C ARG A 126 -1.82 14.47 0.24
N ALA A 127 -2.25 14.69 1.48
CA ALA A 127 -1.64 14.06 2.64
C ALA A 127 -2.16 12.62 2.78
N MET A 128 -1.25 11.64 2.82
CA MET A 128 -1.56 10.23 3.11
C MET A 128 -1.01 9.89 4.49
N ASN A 129 -1.75 10.23 5.54
CA ASN A 129 -1.30 10.06 6.93
C ASN A 129 -2.01 8.90 7.64
N ALA A 130 -2.80 8.10 6.92
CA ALA A 130 -3.51 6.98 7.50
C ALA A 130 -2.62 5.73 7.51
N LYS A 131 -2.25 5.29 8.71
CA LYS A 131 -1.67 3.95 8.90
C LYS A 131 -2.75 2.90 8.59
N VAL A 132 -2.56 2.17 7.51
CA VAL A 132 -3.50 1.13 7.06
C VAL A 132 -3.09 -0.19 7.69
N SER A 133 -3.98 -0.79 8.50
CA SER A 133 -3.73 -2.09 9.13
C SER A 133 -4.12 -3.25 8.22
N ASN A 134 -3.28 -4.29 8.18
CA ASN A 134 -3.52 -5.58 7.53
C ASN A 134 -3.86 -6.69 8.54
N GLU A 135 -4.06 -6.35 9.80
CA GLU A 135 -4.33 -7.30 10.89
C GLU A 135 -5.49 -8.24 10.59
N LYS A 136 -6.58 -7.72 9.98
CA LYS A 136 -7.76 -8.52 9.71
C LYS A 136 -7.45 -9.74 8.81
N ILE A 137 -6.68 -9.56 7.73
CA ILE A 137 -6.34 -10.69 6.85
C ILE A 137 -5.32 -11.63 7.50
N LYS A 138 -4.44 -11.11 8.37
CA LYS A 138 -3.51 -11.92 9.15
C LYS A 138 -4.23 -12.78 10.20
N LEU A 139 -5.31 -12.29 10.80
CA LEU A 139 -6.14 -13.07 11.72
C LEU A 139 -6.84 -14.24 11.04
N GLU A 140 -7.13 -14.13 9.73
CA GLU A 140 -7.61 -15.26 8.92
C GLU A 140 -6.51 -16.30 8.61
N GLY A 141 -5.26 -16.00 8.97
CA GLY A 141 -4.11 -16.89 8.77
C GLY A 141 -3.22 -16.53 7.58
N PHE A 142 -3.50 -15.44 6.85
CA PHE A 142 -2.63 -14.98 5.76
C PHE A 142 -1.26 -14.57 6.29
N ARG A 143 -0.21 -14.91 5.52
CA ARG A 143 1.17 -14.51 5.80
C ARG A 143 1.74 -13.78 4.59
N LEU A 144 2.30 -12.59 4.83
CA LEU A 144 3.04 -11.85 3.82
C LEU A 144 4.33 -12.58 3.48
N SER A 145 4.63 -12.71 2.20
CA SER A 145 5.93 -13.19 1.70
C SER A 145 6.97 -12.06 1.67
N SER A 146 6.51 -10.83 1.50
CA SER A 146 7.37 -9.63 1.52
C SER A 146 6.76 -8.57 2.45
N PRO A 147 7.02 -8.65 3.77
CA PRO A 147 6.45 -7.70 4.73
C PRO A 147 7.00 -6.27 4.58
N SER A 148 8.03 -6.07 3.76
CA SER A 148 8.60 -4.76 3.40
C SER A 148 9.30 -4.84 2.06
N MET A 149 9.24 -3.79 1.24
CA MET A 149 10.00 -3.69 -0.02
C MET A 149 11.52 -3.58 0.20
N LEU A 150 11.98 -3.33 1.42
CA LEU A 150 13.39 -3.29 1.79
C LEU A 150 13.98 -4.70 1.99
N LEU A 151 13.15 -5.72 2.11
CA LEU A 151 13.58 -7.10 2.23
C LEU A 151 13.71 -7.73 0.84
N PRO A 152 14.66 -8.67 0.66
CA PRO A 152 14.78 -9.38 -0.59
C PRO A 152 13.47 -10.10 -0.92
N THR A 153 13.02 -9.95 -2.16
CA THR A 153 11.84 -10.66 -2.65
C THR A 153 12.14 -12.17 -2.66
N PRO A 154 11.24 -13.01 -2.15
CA PRO A 154 11.39 -14.46 -2.29
C PRO A 154 11.54 -14.83 -3.77
N VAL A 155 12.55 -15.64 -4.07
CA VAL A 155 12.85 -16.18 -5.41
C VAL A 155 11.86 -17.30 -5.74
#